data_433fdf73833cbf20d1db728e49357ceb
#
_entry.id   433fdf73833cbf20d1db728e49357ceb
#
_cell.length_a   1.000
_cell.length_b   1.000
_cell.length_c   1.000
_cell.angle_alpha   90.00
_cell.angle_beta   90.00
_cell.angle_gamma   90.00
#
_symmetry.space_group_name_H-M   'P 1'
#
loop_
_entity.id
_entity.type
_entity.pdbx_description
1 polymer ?
#
loop_
_entity_poly.entity_id
_entity_poly.type
_entity_poly.pdbx_seq_one_letter_code
_entity_poly.pdbx_strand_id
1 'polypeptide(L)'
;KLLAAKGANKMDADIQKAGLHIQLVLKRLAEVEALNVDSSHAQAENASRAIVLAELFQRPELLYFQLPSMLMPSMAPEIARIVIYSLLSAATMTRNRHCQVYLVVDEFQRIVSDNLESILQLARSMNVGVILANQSMQDLQTRTTDLIPSVESNCRFRQWYAVSCSDDRTRVVSNSGETLENFESSTVSDTGSSLTVSPKLSPR
;
A
#
# COMPACT_ATOMS: atom_id res chain seq x y z
N LYS A 1 32.48 28.14 -13.46
CA LYS A 1 32.49 27.14 -14.56
C LYS A 1 32.85 25.73 -14.10
N LEU A 2 33.80 25.53 -13.18
CA LEU A 2 34.16 24.19 -12.65
C LEU A 2 33.05 23.51 -11.82
N LEU A 3 32.25 24.26 -11.06
CA LEU A 3 31.14 23.74 -10.26
C LEU A 3 29.96 23.31 -11.16
N ALA A 4 29.71 24.02 -12.26
CA ALA A 4 28.67 23.63 -13.23
C ALA A 4 29.05 22.36 -14.00
N ALA A 5 30.32 22.17 -14.35
CA ALA A 5 30.79 20.95 -15.01
C ALA A 5 30.70 19.70 -14.08
N LYS A 6 31.01 19.86 -12.78
CA LYS A 6 30.82 18.75 -11.80
C LYS A 6 29.36 18.36 -11.62
N GLY A 7 28.42 19.32 -11.65
CA GLY A 7 26.99 19.04 -11.56
C GLY A 7 26.46 18.29 -12.79
N ALA A 8 26.87 18.68 -13.99
CA ALA A 8 26.50 18.01 -15.23
C ALA A 8 26.99 16.55 -15.26
N ASN A 9 28.28 16.30 -14.95
CA ASN A 9 28.80 14.93 -14.92
C ASN A 9 28.11 14.02 -13.89
N LYS A 10 27.65 14.56 -12.75
CA LYS A 10 26.90 13.78 -11.75
C LYS A 10 25.51 13.43 -12.27
N MET A 11 24.83 14.38 -12.89
CA MET A 11 23.50 14.17 -13.47
C MET A 11 23.54 13.14 -14.60
N ASP A 12 24.55 13.16 -15.46
CA ASP A 12 24.72 12.15 -16.51
C ASP A 12 24.96 10.75 -15.94
N ALA A 13 25.75 10.64 -14.87
CA ALA A 13 25.98 9.35 -14.20
C ALA A 13 24.73 8.81 -13.53
N ASP A 14 23.89 9.66 -12.94
CA ASP A 14 22.63 9.27 -12.31
C ASP A 14 21.59 8.86 -13.37
N ILE A 15 21.54 9.54 -14.52
CA ILE A 15 20.71 9.16 -15.67
C ILE A 15 21.14 7.81 -16.23
N GLN A 16 22.43 7.58 -16.38
CA GLN A 16 22.96 6.29 -16.86
C GLN A 16 22.61 5.14 -15.91
N LYS A 17 22.75 5.35 -14.59
CA LYS A 17 22.37 4.34 -13.57
C LYS A 17 20.87 4.04 -13.61
N ALA A 18 20.04 5.08 -13.70
CA ALA A 18 18.60 4.91 -13.83
C ALA A 18 18.22 4.16 -15.12
N GLY A 19 18.86 4.48 -16.24
CA GLY A 19 18.67 3.80 -17.51
C GLY A 19 19.03 2.31 -17.45
N LEU A 20 20.18 1.98 -16.82
CA LEU A 20 20.59 0.58 -16.61
C LEU A 20 19.61 -0.18 -15.71
N HIS A 21 19.11 0.46 -14.66
CA HIS A 21 18.11 -0.14 -13.78
C HIS A 21 16.82 -0.45 -14.54
N ILE A 22 16.29 0.52 -15.29
CA ILE A 22 15.08 0.34 -16.11
C ILE A 22 15.29 -0.78 -17.14
N GLN A 23 16.44 -0.80 -17.83
CA GLN A 23 16.77 -1.83 -18.79
C GLN A 23 16.79 -3.22 -18.15
N LEU A 24 17.36 -3.35 -16.96
CA LEU A 24 17.41 -4.61 -16.22
C LEU A 24 16.01 -5.08 -15.82
N VAL A 25 15.17 -4.17 -15.32
CA VAL A 25 13.77 -4.48 -14.96
C VAL A 25 12.99 -4.94 -16.20
N LEU A 26 13.08 -4.18 -17.30
CA LEU A 26 12.39 -4.53 -18.56
C LEU A 26 12.87 -5.89 -19.11
N LYS A 27 14.18 -6.15 -19.06
CA LYS A 27 14.73 -7.44 -19.49
C LYS A 27 14.16 -8.59 -18.65
N ARG A 28 14.12 -8.45 -17.34
CA ARG A 28 13.55 -9.46 -16.44
C ARG A 28 12.04 -9.64 -16.67
N LEU A 29 11.30 -8.56 -16.87
CA LEU A 29 9.86 -8.64 -17.21
C LEU A 29 9.63 -9.36 -18.54
N ALA A 30 10.51 -9.15 -19.52
CA ALA A 30 10.46 -9.86 -20.79
C ALA A 30 10.75 -11.37 -20.67
N GLU A 31 11.44 -11.80 -19.60
CA GLU A 31 11.71 -13.22 -19.33
C GLU A 31 10.50 -13.92 -18.66
N VAL A 32 9.50 -13.18 -18.18
CA VAL A 32 8.30 -13.76 -17.55
C VAL A 32 7.28 -14.11 -18.63
N GLU A 33 7.22 -15.36 -19.00
CA GLU A 33 6.37 -15.88 -20.07
C GLU A 33 4.88 -15.49 -19.87
N ALA A 34 4.39 -15.53 -18.66
CA ALA A 34 3.01 -15.17 -18.34
C ALA A 34 2.64 -13.70 -18.61
N LEU A 35 3.62 -12.80 -18.71
CA LEU A 35 3.41 -11.38 -19.05
C LEU A 35 3.61 -11.10 -20.54
N ASN A 36 4.24 -12.01 -21.28
CA ASN A 36 4.60 -11.84 -22.67
C ASN A 36 3.73 -12.73 -23.55
N VAL A 37 2.54 -12.27 -23.87
CA VAL A 37 1.69 -12.95 -24.83
C VAL A 37 2.15 -12.54 -26.23
N ASP A 38 2.79 -13.45 -26.92
CA ASP A 38 3.13 -13.25 -28.33
C ASP A 38 1.84 -13.20 -29.16
N SER A 39 1.67 -12.11 -29.91
CA SER A 39 0.50 -11.91 -30.79
C SER A 39 0.36 -12.99 -31.85
N SER A 40 1.44 -13.70 -32.19
CA SER A 40 1.43 -14.83 -33.13
C SER A 40 0.80 -16.10 -32.52
N HIS A 41 0.88 -16.29 -31.21
CA HIS A 41 0.28 -17.40 -30.47
C HIS A 41 -1.11 -17.08 -29.89
N ALA A 42 -1.51 -15.80 -29.92
CA ALA A 42 -2.82 -15.35 -29.42
C ALA A 42 -4.00 -15.87 -30.26
N GLN A 43 -3.74 -16.45 -31.44
CA GLN A 43 -4.83 -16.81 -32.37
C GLN A 43 -5.46 -18.20 -32.16
N ALA A 44 -4.87 -19.10 -31.40
CA ALA A 44 -5.42 -20.46 -31.38
C ALA A 44 -5.88 -20.99 -29.98
N GLU A 45 -5.11 -20.81 -28.92
CA GLU A 45 -5.48 -21.37 -27.61
C GLU A 45 -5.21 -20.44 -26.41
N ASN A 46 -4.33 -19.46 -26.57
CA ASN A 46 -3.90 -18.58 -25.48
C ASN A 46 -4.63 -17.21 -25.43
N ALA A 47 -5.41 -16.86 -26.43
CA ALA A 47 -6.24 -15.66 -26.41
C ALA A 47 -7.28 -15.68 -25.25
N SER A 48 -7.65 -16.87 -24.80
CA SER A 48 -8.51 -17.07 -23.62
C SER A 48 -7.81 -16.80 -22.28
N ARG A 49 -6.49 -16.53 -22.29
CA ARG A 49 -5.68 -16.26 -21.09
C ARG A 49 -5.29 -14.80 -20.93
N ALA A 50 -5.59 -13.94 -21.89
CA ALA A 50 -5.33 -12.52 -21.74
C ALA A 50 -6.28 -11.92 -20.68
N ILE A 51 -5.69 -11.34 -19.63
CA ILE A 51 -6.46 -10.67 -18.58
C ILE A 51 -6.74 -9.23 -19.02
N VAL A 52 -8.02 -8.91 -19.22
CA VAL A 52 -8.47 -7.57 -19.55
C VAL A 52 -9.06 -6.91 -18.31
N LEU A 53 -8.27 -6.12 -17.59
CA LEU A 53 -8.67 -5.51 -16.32
C LEU A 53 -9.91 -4.61 -16.44
N ALA A 54 -10.21 -4.07 -17.62
CA ALA A 54 -11.41 -3.28 -17.86
C ALA A 54 -12.71 -4.10 -17.70
N GLU A 55 -12.66 -5.42 -17.91
CA GLU A 55 -13.82 -6.30 -17.77
C GLU A 55 -14.29 -6.45 -16.32
N LEU A 56 -13.40 -6.26 -15.34
CA LEU A 56 -13.74 -6.24 -13.92
C LEU A 56 -14.79 -5.17 -13.56
N PHE A 57 -14.86 -4.10 -14.34
CA PHE A 57 -15.86 -3.04 -14.14
C PHE A 57 -17.20 -3.35 -14.83
N GLN A 58 -17.28 -4.40 -15.65
CA GLN A 58 -18.45 -4.77 -16.42
C GLN A 58 -19.18 -5.99 -15.84
N ARG A 59 -18.44 -6.95 -15.34
CA ARG A 59 -18.97 -8.21 -14.81
C ARG A 59 -18.26 -8.60 -13.51
N PRO A 60 -18.95 -9.29 -12.59
CA PRO A 60 -18.33 -9.76 -11.36
C PRO A 60 -17.32 -10.86 -11.68
N GLU A 61 -16.05 -10.60 -11.37
CA GLU A 61 -14.94 -11.53 -11.50
C GLU A 61 -14.01 -11.42 -10.31
N LEU A 62 -13.32 -12.52 -9.99
CA LEU A 62 -12.24 -12.57 -9.02
C LEU A 62 -10.93 -12.89 -9.76
N LEU A 63 -9.99 -11.93 -9.72
CA LEU A 63 -8.63 -12.15 -10.20
C LEU A 63 -7.71 -12.28 -9.00
N TYR A 64 -6.94 -13.36 -8.97
CA TYR A 64 -5.96 -13.61 -7.93
C TYR A 64 -4.55 -13.71 -8.54
N PHE A 65 -3.66 -12.81 -8.11
CA PHE A 65 -2.26 -12.79 -8.52
C PHE A 65 -1.40 -13.36 -7.39
N GLN A 66 -0.89 -14.58 -7.60
CA GLN A 66 0.07 -15.16 -6.69
C GLN A 66 1.47 -14.74 -7.12
N LEU A 67 2.10 -13.85 -6.36
CA LEU A 67 3.42 -13.33 -6.62
C LEU A 67 4.41 -13.84 -5.56
N PRO A 68 5.13 -14.93 -5.82
CA PRO A 68 6.02 -15.54 -4.84
C PRO A 68 7.28 -14.69 -4.63
N SER A 69 7.20 -13.75 -3.69
CA SER A 69 8.29 -12.80 -3.40
C SER A 69 9.59 -13.47 -2.95
N MET A 70 9.52 -14.68 -2.39
CA MET A 70 10.73 -15.45 -2.04
C MET A 70 11.48 -15.98 -3.27
N LEU A 71 10.75 -16.37 -4.32
CA LEU A 71 11.34 -16.87 -5.56
C LEU A 71 11.72 -15.74 -6.52
N MET A 72 10.96 -14.63 -6.49
CA MET A 72 11.14 -13.51 -7.39
C MET A 72 11.18 -12.18 -6.60
N PRO A 73 12.15 -11.96 -5.71
CA PRO A 73 12.12 -10.84 -4.76
C PRO A 73 12.16 -9.46 -5.42
N SER A 74 12.80 -9.32 -6.58
CA SER A 74 12.87 -8.07 -7.33
C SER A 74 11.77 -7.90 -8.37
N MET A 75 11.10 -8.99 -8.77
CA MET A 75 10.11 -8.98 -9.85
C MET A 75 8.69 -8.88 -9.32
N ALA A 76 8.39 -9.61 -8.23
CA ALA A 76 7.04 -9.62 -7.66
C ALA A 76 6.52 -8.21 -7.31
N PRO A 77 7.30 -7.32 -6.67
CA PRO A 77 6.87 -5.95 -6.43
C PRO A 77 6.59 -5.15 -7.71
N GLU A 78 7.42 -5.33 -8.75
CA GLU A 78 7.24 -4.61 -10.01
C GLU A 78 6.01 -5.08 -10.77
N ILE A 79 5.76 -6.38 -10.80
CA ILE A 79 4.55 -6.95 -11.40
C ILE A 79 3.30 -6.43 -10.65
N ALA A 80 3.32 -6.45 -9.31
CA ALA A 80 2.22 -5.93 -8.51
C ALA A 80 1.93 -4.45 -8.83
N ARG A 81 2.97 -3.62 -8.93
CA ARG A 81 2.85 -2.21 -9.31
C ARG A 81 2.23 -2.05 -10.70
N ILE A 82 2.71 -2.82 -11.69
CA ILE A 82 2.17 -2.79 -13.06
C ILE A 82 0.67 -3.14 -13.05
N VAL A 83 0.26 -4.18 -12.32
CA VAL A 83 -1.14 -4.60 -12.22
C VAL A 83 -1.98 -3.49 -11.57
N ILE A 84 -1.51 -2.87 -10.49
CA ILE A 84 -2.21 -1.78 -9.81
C ILE A 84 -2.38 -0.57 -10.75
N TYR A 85 -1.30 -0.15 -11.42
CA TYR A 85 -1.37 0.96 -12.39
C TYR A 85 -2.30 0.65 -13.56
N SER A 86 -2.24 -0.57 -14.08
CA SER A 86 -3.11 -1.00 -15.16
C SER A 86 -4.59 -1.02 -14.75
N LEU A 87 -4.90 -1.45 -13.52
CA LEU A 87 -6.25 -1.41 -12.97
C LEU A 87 -6.78 0.02 -12.87
N LEU A 88 -5.99 0.94 -12.33
CA LEU A 88 -6.39 2.35 -12.20
C LEU A 88 -6.52 3.02 -13.57
N SER A 89 -5.64 2.68 -14.51
CA SER A 89 -5.76 3.14 -15.89
C SER A 89 -7.05 2.63 -16.53
N ALA A 90 -7.36 1.35 -16.39
CA ALA A 90 -8.63 0.77 -16.85
C ALA A 90 -9.84 1.44 -16.18
N ALA A 91 -9.75 1.73 -14.86
CA ALA A 91 -10.77 2.47 -14.15
C ALA A 91 -11.01 3.87 -14.75
N THR A 92 -9.97 4.56 -15.19
CA THR A 92 -10.08 5.88 -15.79
C THR A 92 -10.76 5.82 -17.16
N MET A 93 -10.46 4.79 -17.95
CA MET A 93 -10.96 4.65 -19.32
C MET A 93 -12.37 4.09 -19.40
N THR A 94 -12.80 3.33 -18.38
CA THR A 94 -14.12 2.68 -18.39
C THR A 94 -15.20 3.64 -17.92
N ARG A 95 -16.03 4.14 -18.84
CA ARG A 95 -17.11 5.10 -18.56
C ARG A 95 -18.35 4.45 -17.94
N ASN A 96 -18.81 3.33 -18.51
CA ASN A 96 -19.98 2.60 -18.02
C ASN A 96 -19.50 1.46 -17.13
N ARG A 97 -19.74 1.58 -15.83
CA ARG A 97 -19.32 0.59 -14.84
C ARG A 97 -20.56 -0.04 -14.21
N HIS A 98 -20.62 -1.35 -14.23
CA HIS A 98 -21.74 -2.12 -13.65
C HIS A 98 -21.33 -2.76 -12.33
N CYS A 99 -20.02 -2.90 -12.08
CA CYS A 99 -19.48 -3.52 -10.88
C CYS A 99 -18.58 -2.58 -10.10
N GLN A 100 -18.69 -2.64 -8.78
CA GLN A 100 -17.72 -2.05 -7.86
C GLN A 100 -16.48 -2.96 -7.81
N VAL A 101 -15.30 -2.39 -8.04
CA VAL A 101 -14.05 -3.13 -8.00
C VAL A 101 -13.34 -2.88 -6.68
N TYR A 102 -12.84 -3.95 -6.07
CA TYR A 102 -12.01 -3.90 -4.87
C TYR A 102 -10.62 -4.46 -5.19
N LEU A 103 -9.61 -3.67 -4.88
CA LEU A 103 -8.20 -4.07 -4.91
C LEU A 103 -7.80 -4.51 -3.50
N VAL A 104 -7.47 -5.77 -3.33
CA VAL A 104 -6.96 -6.32 -2.07
C VAL A 104 -5.47 -6.58 -2.23
N VAL A 105 -4.66 -5.99 -1.37
CA VAL A 105 -3.21 -6.15 -1.38
C VAL A 105 -2.75 -6.68 -0.03
N ASP A 106 -2.33 -7.93 -0.02
CA ASP A 106 -1.69 -8.54 1.13
C ASP A 106 -0.18 -8.28 1.08
N GLU A 107 0.47 -8.21 2.24
CA GLU A 107 1.89 -7.87 2.39
C GLU A 107 2.24 -6.54 1.66
N PHE A 108 1.37 -5.52 1.83
CA PHE A 108 1.48 -4.24 1.13
C PHE A 108 2.85 -3.56 1.29
N GLN A 109 3.51 -3.76 2.42
CA GLN A 109 4.85 -3.23 2.68
C GLN A 109 5.90 -3.67 1.64
N ARG A 110 5.69 -4.79 0.96
CA ARG A 110 6.63 -5.30 -0.06
C ARG A 110 6.62 -4.50 -1.36
N ILE A 111 5.57 -3.74 -1.62
CA ILE A 111 5.43 -2.97 -2.86
C ILE A 111 5.54 -1.46 -2.64
N VAL A 112 5.90 -1.03 -1.43
CA VAL A 112 6.04 0.39 -1.09
C VAL A 112 6.95 1.12 -2.09
N SER A 113 6.48 2.25 -2.61
CA SER A 113 7.20 3.15 -3.50
C SER A 113 6.58 4.55 -3.46
N ASP A 114 7.33 5.57 -3.84
CA ASP A 114 6.88 6.98 -3.82
C ASP A 114 5.58 7.21 -4.60
N ASN A 115 5.38 6.47 -5.69
CA ASN A 115 4.20 6.62 -6.53
C ASN A 115 2.91 6.05 -5.92
N LEU A 116 2.99 5.18 -4.90
CA LEU A 116 1.81 4.57 -4.27
C LEU A 116 0.97 5.58 -3.49
N GLU A 117 1.55 6.66 -3.01
CA GLU A 117 0.80 7.75 -2.40
C GLU A 117 -0.26 8.30 -3.35
N SER A 118 0.15 8.63 -4.57
CA SER A 118 -0.76 9.11 -5.62
C SER A 118 -1.84 8.09 -5.95
N ILE A 119 -1.50 6.80 -5.93
CA ILE A 119 -2.45 5.71 -6.17
C ILE A 119 -3.55 5.69 -5.11
N LEU A 120 -3.19 5.79 -3.82
CA LEU A 120 -4.17 5.80 -2.73
C LEU A 120 -5.11 7.00 -2.82
N GLN A 121 -4.60 8.16 -3.20
CA GLN A 121 -5.40 9.38 -3.41
C GLN A 121 -6.35 9.23 -4.61
N LEU A 122 -5.87 8.68 -5.71
CA LEU A 122 -6.62 8.55 -6.96
C LEU A 122 -7.65 7.42 -6.92
N ALA A 123 -7.38 6.30 -6.26
CA ALA A 123 -8.28 5.15 -6.22
C ALA A 123 -9.71 5.54 -5.80
N ARG A 124 -9.83 6.44 -4.82
CA ARG A 124 -11.12 6.96 -4.37
C ARG A 124 -11.87 7.70 -5.48
N SER A 125 -11.19 8.57 -6.22
CA SER A 125 -11.81 9.33 -7.32
C SER A 125 -12.21 8.44 -8.48
N MET A 126 -11.56 7.29 -8.61
CA MET A 126 -11.83 6.27 -9.63
C MET A 126 -12.85 5.24 -9.18
N ASN A 127 -13.45 5.40 -8.00
CA ASN A 127 -14.42 4.46 -7.42
C ASN A 127 -13.87 3.02 -7.33
N VAL A 128 -12.59 2.89 -6.96
CA VAL A 128 -11.94 1.61 -6.66
C VAL A 128 -11.77 1.53 -5.16
N GLY A 129 -12.38 0.51 -4.54
CA GLY A 129 -12.14 0.21 -3.13
C GLY A 129 -10.75 -0.38 -2.94
N VAL A 130 -10.02 0.04 -1.92
CA VAL A 130 -8.68 -0.47 -1.65
C VAL A 130 -8.63 -1.04 -0.24
N ILE A 131 -8.18 -2.28 -0.12
CA ILE A 131 -7.95 -3.00 1.14
C ILE A 131 -6.48 -3.35 1.19
N LEU A 132 -5.79 -2.85 2.21
CA LEU A 132 -4.36 -3.06 2.42
C LEU A 132 -4.15 -3.87 3.69
N ALA A 133 -3.32 -4.90 3.61
CA ALA A 133 -2.88 -5.66 4.76
C ALA A 133 -1.35 -5.59 4.88
N ASN A 134 -0.87 -5.30 6.09
CA ASN A 134 0.56 -5.21 6.43
C ASN A 134 0.78 -5.64 7.87
N GLN A 135 2.01 -5.97 8.21
CA GLN A 135 2.34 -6.49 9.55
C GLN A 135 2.54 -5.37 10.57
N SER A 136 3.15 -4.26 10.18
CA SER A 136 3.38 -3.08 11.00
C SER A 136 3.28 -1.81 10.17
N MET A 137 2.82 -0.71 10.77
CA MET A 137 2.85 0.59 10.09
C MET A 137 4.28 1.06 9.79
N GLN A 138 5.25 0.69 10.62
CA GLN A 138 6.65 1.06 10.39
C GLN A 138 7.22 0.45 9.11
N ASP A 139 6.71 -0.70 8.67
CA ASP A 139 7.13 -1.34 7.42
C ASP A 139 6.72 -0.54 6.17
N LEU A 140 5.82 0.44 6.34
CA LEU A 140 5.42 1.37 5.28
C LEU A 140 6.39 2.55 5.12
N GLN A 141 7.41 2.61 5.97
CA GLN A 141 8.48 3.59 5.89
C GLN A 141 9.75 2.94 5.38
N THR A 142 10.28 3.46 4.30
CA THR A 142 11.57 3.07 3.71
C THR A 142 12.58 4.20 3.88
N ARG A 143 13.79 4.03 3.35
CA ARG A 143 14.80 5.11 3.36
C ARG A 143 14.42 6.33 2.52
N THR A 144 13.59 6.14 1.52
CA THR A 144 13.22 7.17 0.53
C THR A 144 11.75 7.55 0.60
N THR A 145 10.89 6.68 1.12
CA THR A 145 9.42 6.82 1.07
C THR A 145 8.84 6.62 2.45
N ASP A 146 7.92 7.49 2.85
CA ASP A 146 7.06 7.33 4.04
C ASP A 146 5.60 7.36 3.61
N LEU A 147 4.95 6.20 3.57
CA LEU A 147 3.54 6.10 3.23
C LEU A 147 2.60 6.16 4.45
N ILE A 148 3.13 6.22 5.67
CA ILE A 148 2.31 6.23 6.88
C ILE A 148 1.29 7.38 6.87
N PRO A 149 1.68 8.65 6.61
CA PRO A 149 0.73 9.76 6.60
C PRO A 149 -0.34 9.60 5.52
N SER A 150 0.03 9.06 4.36
CA SER A 150 -0.90 8.84 3.26
C SER A 150 -1.90 7.73 3.56
N VAL A 151 -1.48 6.63 4.16
CA VAL A 151 -2.37 5.56 4.61
C VAL A 151 -3.28 6.05 5.73
N GLU A 152 -2.76 6.80 6.71
CA GLU A 152 -3.55 7.35 7.82
C GLU A 152 -4.63 8.33 7.35
N SER A 153 -4.36 9.12 6.32
CA SER A 153 -5.33 10.10 5.80
C SER A 153 -6.35 9.50 4.84
N ASN A 154 -6.00 8.47 4.07
CA ASN A 154 -6.86 7.90 3.05
C ASN A 154 -7.63 6.65 3.50
N CYS A 155 -7.08 5.86 4.44
CA CYS A 155 -7.74 4.67 4.97
C CYS A 155 -8.59 5.01 6.20
N ARG A 156 -9.89 5.21 6.00
CA ARG A 156 -10.82 5.61 7.07
C ARG A 156 -11.18 4.47 8.02
N PHE A 157 -11.26 3.24 7.51
CA PHE A 157 -11.49 2.05 8.31
C PHE A 157 -10.16 1.36 8.54
N ARG A 158 -9.86 1.04 9.79
CA ARG A 158 -8.65 0.32 10.20
C ARG A 158 -9.01 -0.77 11.17
N GLN A 159 -8.43 -1.93 10.93
CA GLN A 159 -8.58 -3.08 11.81
C GLN A 159 -7.22 -3.53 12.29
N TRP A 160 -7.06 -3.61 13.58
CA TRP A 160 -5.84 -4.04 14.23
C TRP A 160 -6.09 -5.39 14.88
N TYR A 161 -5.16 -6.30 14.70
CA TYR A 161 -5.17 -7.60 15.37
C TYR A 161 -4.23 -7.59 16.59
N ALA A 162 -3.27 -8.51 16.67
CA ALA A 162 -2.30 -8.51 17.75
C ALA A 162 -1.22 -7.45 17.50
N VAL A 163 -1.24 -6.36 18.28
CA VAL A 163 -0.26 -5.27 18.17
C VAL A 163 0.87 -5.49 19.16
N SER A 164 2.04 -5.91 18.68
CA SER A 164 3.24 -6.14 19.48
C SER A 164 4.21 -4.96 19.46
N CYS A 165 4.24 -4.16 18.40
CA CYS A 165 5.07 -2.98 18.28
C CYS A 165 4.58 -1.85 19.19
N SER A 166 5.50 -1.18 19.93
CA SER A 166 5.18 -0.07 20.83
C SER A 166 4.58 1.13 20.13
N ASP A 167 5.11 1.45 18.94
CA ASP A 167 4.68 2.61 18.16
C ASP A 167 3.29 2.40 17.58
N ASP A 168 3.01 1.20 17.03
CA ASP A 168 1.68 0.84 16.56
C ASP A 168 0.67 0.84 17.72
N ARG A 169 1.06 0.37 18.91
CA ARG A 169 0.22 0.44 20.11
C ARG A 169 -0.12 1.89 20.48
N THR A 170 0.87 2.77 20.47
CA THR A 170 0.66 4.20 20.73
C THR A 170 -0.29 4.82 19.72
N ARG A 171 -0.18 4.44 18.44
CA ARG A 171 -1.09 4.89 17.36
C ARG A 171 -2.52 4.40 17.58
N VAL A 172 -2.70 3.14 17.95
CA VAL A 172 -4.03 2.57 18.25
C VAL A 172 -4.66 3.33 19.41
N VAL A 173 -3.92 3.55 20.49
CA VAL A 173 -4.41 4.28 21.66
C VAL A 173 -4.80 5.71 21.28
N SER A 174 -3.94 6.45 20.57
CA SER A 174 -4.21 7.83 20.16
C SER A 174 -5.41 7.96 19.21
N ASN A 175 -5.64 6.96 18.37
CA ASN A 175 -6.74 6.94 17.41
C ASN A 175 -8.06 6.41 17.99
N SER A 176 -8.03 5.71 19.14
CA SER A 176 -9.23 5.17 19.78
C SER A 176 -10.10 6.23 20.46
N GLY A 177 -9.55 7.42 20.68
CA GLY A 177 -10.19 8.48 21.44
C GLY A 177 -10.04 8.29 22.95
N GLU A 178 -10.60 9.20 23.70
CA GLU A 178 -10.54 9.20 25.16
C GLU A 178 -11.93 9.10 25.76
N THR A 179 -12.05 8.44 26.88
CA THR A 179 -13.27 8.39 27.68
C THR A 179 -12.99 8.89 29.08
N LEU A 180 -14.01 9.44 29.69
CA LEU A 180 -13.91 9.98 31.05
C LEU A 180 -14.28 8.86 32.03
N GLU A 181 -13.30 8.39 32.80
CA GLU A 181 -13.51 7.38 33.83
C GLU A 181 -13.35 8.03 35.22
N ASN A 182 -14.21 7.64 36.13
CA ASN A 182 -14.10 8.06 37.51
C ASN A 182 -13.20 7.07 38.29
N PHE A 183 -12.07 7.56 38.76
CA PHE A 183 -11.21 6.79 39.60
C PHE A 183 -11.52 7.11 41.08
N GLU A 184 -11.82 6.05 41.84
CA GLU A 184 -12.01 6.13 43.26
C GLU A 184 -10.68 5.77 43.94
N SER A 185 -10.16 6.72 44.73
CA SER A 185 -9.01 6.47 45.58
C SER A 185 -9.43 6.58 47.05
N SER A 186 -9.19 5.53 47.82
CA SER A 186 -9.39 5.53 49.29
C SER A 186 -8.06 5.70 49.99
N THR A 187 -7.94 6.69 50.85
CA THR A 187 -6.79 6.86 51.73
C THR A 187 -7.26 6.56 53.16
N VAL A 188 -6.66 5.57 53.78
CA VAL A 188 -6.89 5.22 55.18
C VAL A 188 -5.70 5.74 55.99
N SER A 189 -5.97 6.61 56.94
CA SER A 189 -5.01 7.08 57.93
C SER A 189 -5.46 6.70 59.34
N ASP A 190 -4.57 6.69 60.31
CA ASP A 190 -4.92 6.38 61.70
C ASP A 190 -5.98 7.30 62.31
N THR A 191 -6.26 8.41 61.67
CA THR A 191 -7.24 9.42 62.11
C THR A 191 -8.55 9.46 61.30
N GLY A 192 -8.66 8.65 60.23
CA GLY A 192 -9.86 8.59 59.42
C GLY A 192 -9.61 8.03 58.02
N SER A 193 -10.71 7.73 57.30
CA SER A 193 -10.69 7.30 55.91
C SER A 193 -11.32 8.39 55.02
N SER A 194 -10.67 8.74 53.92
CA SER A 194 -11.22 9.64 52.91
C SER A 194 -11.34 8.91 51.57
N LEU A 195 -12.49 9.06 50.92
CA LEU A 195 -12.74 8.59 49.57
C LEU A 195 -12.71 9.79 48.63
N THR A 196 -11.83 9.78 47.65
CA THR A 196 -11.77 10.84 46.63
C THR A 196 -12.12 10.22 45.27
N VAL A 197 -13.13 10.77 44.64
CA VAL A 197 -13.50 10.42 43.25
C VAL A 197 -12.99 11.53 42.35
N SER A 198 -12.08 11.19 41.43
CA SER A 198 -11.56 12.14 40.46
C SER A 198 -11.80 11.63 39.01
N PRO A 199 -12.34 12.47 38.13
CA PRO A 199 -12.44 12.10 36.73
C PRO A 199 -11.05 12.11 36.10
N LYS A 200 -10.74 11.08 35.30
CA LYS A 200 -9.51 10.97 34.54
C LYS A 200 -9.84 10.55 33.12
N LEU A 201 -9.16 11.16 32.15
CA LEU A 201 -9.23 10.73 30.76
C LEU A 201 -8.42 9.43 30.61
N SER A 202 -9.06 8.39 30.10
CA SER A 202 -8.40 7.14 29.74
C SER A 202 -8.67 6.79 28.27
N PRO A 203 -7.75 6.14 27.57
CA PRO A 203 -7.98 5.67 26.21
C PRO A 203 -9.17 4.73 26.16
N ARG A 204 -9.96 4.81 25.10
CA ARG A 204 -11.07 3.87 24.81
C ARG A 204 -10.57 2.53 24.36
#